data_764a4df30862775475b57fbd052cd9f3
#
_entry.id   764a4df30862775475b57fbd052cd9f3
#
_cell.length_a   1.000
_cell.length_b   1.000
_cell.length_c   1.000
_cell.angle_alpha   90.00
_cell.angle_beta   90.00
_cell.angle_gamma   90.00
#
_symmetry.space_group_name_H-M   'P 1'
#
loop_
_entity.id
_entity.type
_entity.pdbx_description
1 polymer ?
#
loop_
_entity_poly.entity_id
_entity_poly.type
_entity_poly.pdbx_seq_one_letter_code
_entity_poly.pdbx_strand_id
1 'polypeptide(L)'
;MASCLHNLSEYDASLMPCKDKVKNQRYAIAVADWNSNVTYPLLEGAMQALCENGAEHVDVVHVPGAFELTYAARKFQEAHRYDAIIVLGCVIQGDTPHFDYVCGGTTQGIAALNARVGMPPVIFGLLTVN
;
A
#
# COMPACT_ATOMS: atom_id res chain seq x y z
N MET A 1 6.41 27.53 16.61
CA MET A 1 7.15 26.55 15.80
C MET A 1 6.43 25.21 15.71
N ALA A 2 5.82 24.75 16.78
CA ALA A 2 5.00 23.53 16.72
C ALA A 2 3.91 23.60 15.65
N SER A 3 3.35 24.80 15.41
CA SER A 3 2.35 25.01 14.37
C SER A 3 2.85 24.75 12.95
N CYS A 4 4.18 24.67 12.77
CA CYS A 4 4.76 24.34 11.47
C CYS A 4 4.96 22.85 11.27
N LEU A 5 4.73 22.06 12.32
CA LEU A 5 4.86 20.61 12.26
C LEU A 5 3.51 20.01 11.90
N HIS A 6 3.40 19.53 10.67
CA HIS A 6 2.20 18.83 10.22
C HIS A 6 2.23 17.39 10.69
N ASN A 7 1.06 16.86 11.01
CA ASN A 7 0.90 15.43 11.19
C ASN A 7 0.96 14.80 9.80
N LEU A 8 2.07 14.18 9.48
CA LEU A 8 2.29 13.60 8.14
C LEU A 8 1.39 12.41 7.84
N SER A 9 0.68 11.91 8.84
CA SER A 9 -0.30 10.85 8.63
C SER A 9 -1.69 11.37 8.24
N GLU A 10 -1.90 12.68 8.28
CA GLU A 10 -3.17 13.26 7.86
C GLU A 10 -3.18 13.58 6.36
N TYR A 11 -4.33 13.32 5.74
CA TYR A 11 -4.53 13.66 4.35
C TYR A 11 -4.57 15.18 4.18
N ASP A 12 -3.75 15.69 3.28
CA ASP A 12 -3.71 17.12 2.94
C ASP A 12 -3.90 17.29 1.44
N ALA A 13 -5.09 17.73 1.06
CA ALA A 13 -5.44 17.91 -0.33
C ALA A 13 -4.56 18.93 -1.06
N SER A 14 -3.97 19.89 -0.34
CA SER A 14 -3.11 20.91 -0.94
C SER A 14 -1.78 20.34 -1.46
N LEU A 15 -1.37 19.17 -0.97
CA LEU A 15 -0.14 18.51 -1.37
C LEU A 15 -0.33 17.55 -2.54
N MET A 16 -1.56 17.34 -2.97
CA MET A 16 -1.84 16.38 -4.02
C MET A 16 -1.43 16.90 -5.40
N PRO A 17 -0.95 16.01 -6.28
CA PRO A 17 -0.65 16.39 -7.66
C PRO A 17 -1.91 16.76 -8.42
N CYS A 18 -1.75 17.47 -9.53
CA CYS A 18 -2.91 17.85 -10.33
C CYS A 18 -3.55 16.64 -11.01
N LYS A 19 -4.86 16.69 -11.17
CA LYS A 19 -5.65 15.58 -11.73
C LYS A 19 -5.23 15.19 -13.15
N ASP A 20 -4.76 16.14 -13.93
CA ASP A 20 -4.31 15.87 -15.30
C ASP A 20 -3.07 14.97 -15.34
N LYS A 21 -2.21 15.04 -14.32
CA LYS A 21 -1.08 14.12 -14.20
C LYS A 21 -1.55 12.74 -13.75
N VAL A 22 -2.43 12.72 -12.76
CA VAL A 22 -2.87 11.47 -12.13
C VAL A 22 -3.68 10.60 -13.08
N LYS A 23 -4.53 11.19 -13.91
CA LYS A 23 -5.42 10.42 -14.78
C LYS A 23 -4.70 9.52 -15.77
N ASN A 24 -3.48 9.85 -16.16
CA ASN A 24 -2.69 9.06 -17.09
C ASN A 24 -1.77 8.06 -16.40
N GLN A 25 -1.67 8.12 -15.08
CA GLN A 25 -0.88 7.19 -14.31
C GLN A 25 -1.66 5.91 -14.02
N ARG A 26 -0.93 4.80 -13.85
CA ARG A 26 -1.52 3.51 -13.55
C ARG A 26 -1.07 3.05 -12.19
N TYR A 27 -2.03 2.63 -11.37
CA TYR A 27 -1.77 2.18 -10.01
C TYR A 27 -2.22 0.74 -9.84
N ALA A 28 -1.52 0.02 -8.96
CA ALA A 28 -1.93 -1.32 -8.56
C ALA A 28 -2.06 -1.37 -7.05
N ILE A 29 -3.05 -2.10 -6.57
CA ILE A 29 -3.26 -2.33 -5.15
C ILE A 29 -3.29 -3.83 -4.90
N ALA A 30 -2.48 -4.30 -3.97
CA ALA A 30 -2.57 -5.65 -3.43
C ALA A 30 -3.15 -5.55 -2.02
N VAL A 31 -4.26 -6.25 -1.78
CA VAL A 31 -4.94 -6.22 -0.48
C VAL A 31 -5.03 -7.63 0.08
N ALA A 32 -4.70 -7.78 1.37
CA ALA A 32 -4.80 -9.04 2.07
C ALA A 32 -6.24 -9.29 2.53
N ASP A 33 -6.74 -10.51 2.34
CA ASP A 33 -8.10 -10.88 2.74
C ASP A 33 -8.21 -11.17 4.24
N TRP A 34 -7.15 -11.72 4.85
CA TRP A 34 -7.15 -11.96 6.29
C TRP A 34 -7.25 -10.64 7.04
N ASN A 35 -8.10 -10.62 8.07
CA ASN A 35 -8.49 -9.42 8.81
C ASN A 35 -9.25 -8.42 7.92
N SER A 36 -10.18 -8.92 7.14
CA SER A 36 -10.94 -8.14 6.16
C SER A 36 -11.74 -7.00 6.79
N ASN A 37 -12.13 -7.12 8.06
CA ASN A 37 -12.76 -6.03 8.80
C ASN A 37 -11.86 -4.78 8.92
N VAL A 38 -10.56 -4.93 8.72
CA VAL A 38 -9.60 -3.83 8.68
C VAL A 38 -9.13 -3.56 7.26
N THR A 39 -8.74 -4.60 6.51
CA THR A 39 -8.12 -4.43 5.19
C THR A 39 -9.08 -3.91 4.14
N TYR A 40 -10.35 -4.31 4.18
CA TYR A 40 -11.32 -3.84 3.18
C TYR A 40 -11.67 -2.37 3.34
N PRO A 41 -11.86 -1.83 4.56
CA PRO A 41 -11.95 -0.38 4.74
C PRO A 41 -10.69 0.37 4.28
N LEU A 42 -9.49 -0.21 4.45
CA LEU A 42 -8.26 0.38 3.90
C LEU A 42 -8.31 0.45 2.38
N LEU A 43 -8.79 -0.60 1.73
CA LEU A 43 -8.96 -0.62 0.28
C LEU A 43 -9.95 0.45 -0.18
N GLU A 44 -11.08 0.56 0.49
CA GLU A 44 -12.08 1.60 0.17
C GLU A 44 -11.48 2.99 0.29
N GLY A 45 -10.73 3.25 1.37
CA GLY A 45 -10.07 4.54 1.57
C GLY A 45 -9.05 4.84 0.49
N ALA A 46 -8.25 3.85 0.10
CA ALA A 46 -7.26 4.01 -0.96
C ALA A 46 -7.93 4.29 -2.32
N MET A 47 -8.98 3.54 -2.64
CA MET A 47 -9.74 3.75 -3.88
C MET A 47 -10.39 5.13 -3.90
N GLN A 48 -10.98 5.55 -2.79
CA GLN A 48 -11.58 6.88 -2.69
C GLN A 48 -10.55 7.98 -2.91
N ALA A 49 -9.39 7.89 -2.24
CA ALA A 49 -8.34 8.90 -2.39
C ALA A 49 -7.82 8.98 -3.82
N LEU A 50 -7.62 7.84 -4.48
CA LEU A 50 -7.18 7.80 -5.86
C LEU A 50 -8.23 8.39 -6.80
N CYS A 51 -9.49 8.02 -6.64
CA CYS A 51 -10.57 8.52 -7.48
C CYS A 51 -10.78 10.03 -7.31
N GLU A 52 -10.76 10.53 -6.07
CA GLU A 52 -10.92 11.96 -5.78
C GLU A 52 -9.79 12.79 -6.40
N ASN A 53 -8.61 12.21 -6.55
CA ASN A 53 -7.45 12.88 -7.14
C ASN A 53 -7.30 12.62 -8.64
N GLY A 54 -8.28 11.99 -9.27
CA GLY A 54 -8.35 11.87 -10.71
C GLY A 54 -7.80 10.59 -11.30
N ALA A 55 -7.49 9.57 -10.49
CA ALA A 55 -7.02 8.29 -11.01
C ALA A 55 -8.11 7.57 -11.81
N GLU A 56 -7.76 7.10 -12.99
CA GLU A 56 -8.68 6.36 -13.87
C GLU A 56 -8.25 4.91 -14.09
N HIS A 57 -7.01 4.58 -13.75
CA HIS A 57 -6.44 3.25 -13.98
C HIS A 57 -5.92 2.68 -12.67
N VAL A 58 -6.73 1.86 -12.01
CA VAL A 58 -6.37 1.20 -10.76
C VAL A 58 -6.73 -0.28 -10.87
N ASP A 59 -5.73 -1.14 -10.79
CA ASP A 59 -5.93 -2.58 -10.74
C ASP A 59 -5.81 -3.06 -9.30
N VAL A 60 -6.70 -3.94 -8.88
CA VAL A 60 -6.72 -4.49 -7.52
C VAL A 60 -6.59 -6.00 -7.59
N VAL A 61 -5.72 -6.57 -6.74
CA VAL A 61 -5.61 -8.01 -6.55
C VAL A 61 -5.71 -8.32 -5.07
N HIS A 62 -6.36 -9.44 -4.77
CA HIS A 62 -6.49 -9.95 -3.42
C HIS A 62 -5.47 -11.06 -3.19
N VAL A 63 -4.84 -11.06 -2.03
CA VAL A 63 -3.95 -12.13 -1.57
C VAL A 63 -4.46 -12.65 -0.21
N PRO A 64 -4.10 -13.88 0.19
CA PRO A 64 -4.62 -14.41 1.45
C PRO A 64 -4.25 -13.59 2.67
N GLY A 65 -2.98 -13.31 2.88
CA GLY A 65 -2.50 -12.61 4.05
C GLY A 65 -1.40 -11.63 3.73
N ALA A 66 -0.92 -10.93 4.75
CA ALA A 66 0.11 -9.91 4.60
C ALA A 66 1.41 -10.48 4.01
N PHE A 67 1.74 -11.72 4.34
CA PHE A 67 2.99 -12.33 3.89
C PHE A 67 3.07 -12.45 2.37
N GLU A 68 1.94 -12.61 1.68
CA GLU A 68 1.86 -12.77 0.23
C GLU A 68 1.85 -11.43 -0.52
N LEU A 69 1.79 -10.31 0.20
CA LEU A 69 1.81 -8.98 -0.41
C LEU A 69 3.10 -8.72 -1.19
N THR A 70 4.23 -9.20 -0.69
CA THR A 70 5.52 -9.04 -1.38
C THR A 70 5.50 -9.71 -2.75
N TYR A 71 4.94 -10.91 -2.84
CA TYR A 71 4.84 -11.63 -4.12
C TYR A 71 3.98 -10.84 -5.11
N ALA A 72 2.81 -10.40 -4.69
CA ALA A 72 1.92 -9.62 -5.54
C ALA A 72 2.56 -8.31 -6.01
N ALA A 73 3.20 -7.59 -5.10
CA ALA A 73 3.87 -6.34 -5.42
C ALA A 73 5.00 -6.55 -6.42
N ARG A 74 5.78 -7.62 -6.26
CA ARG A 74 6.83 -7.97 -7.21
C ARG A 74 6.26 -8.24 -8.60
N LYS A 75 5.15 -8.96 -8.69
CA LYS A 75 4.48 -9.22 -9.97
C LYS A 75 4.04 -7.95 -10.65
N PHE A 76 3.49 -7.01 -9.88
CA PHE A 76 3.13 -5.71 -10.43
C PHE A 76 4.35 -4.92 -10.91
N GLN A 77 5.45 -4.95 -10.16
CA GLN A 77 6.69 -4.30 -10.61
C GLN A 77 7.17 -4.87 -11.94
N GLU A 78 7.19 -6.20 -12.05
CA GLU A 78 7.70 -6.90 -13.24
C GLU A 78 6.79 -6.74 -14.46
N ALA A 79 5.55 -6.31 -14.28
CA ALA A 79 4.65 -6.01 -15.39
C ALA A 79 5.05 -4.76 -16.17
N HIS A 80 5.86 -3.87 -15.59
CA HIS A 80 6.39 -2.65 -16.22
C HIS A 80 5.30 -1.75 -16.81
N ARG A 81 4.16 -1.63 -16.12
CA ARG A 81 3.06 -0.79 -16.58
C ARG A 81 2.40 0.04 -15.49
N TYR A 82 2.93 0.00 -14.27
CA TYR A 82 2.39 0.76 -13.15
C TYR A 82 3.37 1.83 -12.69
N ASP A 83 2.83 2.96 -12.29
CA ASP A 83 3.61 4.08 -11.76
C ASP A 83 3.83 3.95 -10.26
N ALA A 84 2.91 3.30 -9.57
CA ALA A 84 3.04 3.02 -8.14
C ALA A 84 2.20 1.81 -7.76
N ILE A 85 2.63 1.13 -6.70
CA ILE A 85 1.98 -0.06 -6.16
C ILE A 85 1.69 0.21 -4.69
N ILE A 86 0.48 -0.14 -4.24
CA ILE A 86 0.06 0.03 -2.85
C ILE A 86 -0.21 -1.36 -2.29
N VAL A 87 0.37 -1.68 -1.13
CA VAL A 87 0.06 -2.93 -0.43
C VAL A 87 -0.69 -2.61 0.85
N LEU A 88 -1.79 -3.33 1.08
CA LEU A 88 -2.67 -3.12 2.21
C LEU A 88 -2.84 -4.44 2.97
N GLY A 89 -2.52 -4.43 4.24
CA GLY A 89 -2.64 -5.60 5.09
C GLY A 89 -2.79 -5.21 6.56
N CYS A 90 -3.11 -6.20 7.36
CA CYS A 90 -3.21 -6.03 8.80
C CYS A 90 -2.73 -7.30 9.49
N VAL A 91 -1.81 -7.17 10.42
CA VAL A 91 -1.34 -8.28 11.24
C VAL A 91 -1.70 -7.98 12.69
N ILE A 92 -2.44 -8.92 13.30
CA ILE A 92 -2.88 -8.79 14.68
C ILE A 92 -2.02 -9.71 15.54
N GLN A 93 -1.46 -9.17 16.62
CA GLN A 93 -0.61 -9.93 17.51
C GLN A 93 -1.44 -10.99 18.25
N GLY A 94 -0.97 -12.24 18.18
CA GLY A 94 -1.55 -13.36 18.93
C GLY A 94 -0.61 -13.78 20.08
N ASP A 95 -0.79 -15.04 20.51
CA ASP A 95 -0.08 -15.58 21.68
C ASP A 95 1.31 -16.13 21.34
N THR A 96 1.66 -16.21 20.07
CA THR A 96 2.92 -16.79 19.61
C THR A 96 3.77 -15.74 18.89
N PRO A 97 5.07 -16.00 18.66
CA PRO A 97 5.92 -15.08 17.92
C PRO A 97 5.62 -14.99 16.41
N HIS A 98 4.60 -15.67 15.94
CA HIS A 98 4.17 -15.65 14.53
C HIS A 98 3.99 -14.22 14.00
N PHE A 99 3.44 -13.34 14.84
CA PHE A 99 3.27 -11.91 14.51
C PHE A 99 4.61 -11.28 14.09
N ASP A 100 5.68 -11.52 14.84
CA ASP A 100 6.99 -10.93 14.57
C ASP A 100 7.55 -11.41 13.23
N TYR A 101 7.39 -12.69 12.92
CA TYR A 101 7.87 -13.27 11.66
C TYR A 101 7.10 -12.73 10.46
N VAL A 102 5.79 -12.62 10.57
CA VAL A 102 4.96 -12.08 9.47
C VAL A 102 5.27 -10.61 9.25
N CYS A 103 5.30 -9.81 10.30
CA CYS A 103 5.62 -8.38 10.20
C CYS A 103 7.03 -8.16 9.65
N GLY A 104 8.01 -8.86 10.19
CA GLY A 104 9.40 -8.75 9.77
C GLY A 104 9.61 -9.19 8.32
N GLY A 105 9.04 -10.34 7.94
CA GLY A 105 9.15 -10.86 6.59
C GLY A 105 8.51 -9.94 5.55
N THR A 106 7.31 -9.46 5.84
CA THR A 106 6.61 -8.53 4.94
C THR A 106 7.38 -7.22 4.81
N THR A 107 7.82 -6.66 5.93
CA THR A 107 8.57 -5.39 5.93
C THR A 107 9.87 -5.51 5.13
N GLN A 108 10.65 -6.55 5.37
CA GLN A 108 11.91 -6.77 4.67
C GLN A 108 11.68 -7.02 3.18
N GLY A 109 10.65 -7.78 2.83
CA GLY A 109 10.31 -8.05 1.45
C GLY A 109 9.94 -6.78 0.69
N ILE A 110 9.07 -5.96 1.25
CA ILE A 110 8.66 -4.69 0.61
C ILE A 110 9.85 -3.72 0.53
N ALA A 111 10.67 -3.64 1.59
CA ALA A 111 11.88 -2.81 1.57
C ALA A 111 12.83 -3.22 0.44
N ALA A 112 13.02 -4.51 0.22
CA ALA A 112 13.85 -5.02 -0.85
C ALA A 112 13.31 -4.64 -2.24
N LEU A 113 11.98 -4.68 -2.41
CA LEU A 113 11.36 -4.27 -3.67
C LEU A 113 11.57 -2.78 -3.95
N ASN A 114 11.52 -1.96 -2.93
CA ASN A 114 11.73 -0.51 -3.07
C ASN A 114 13.21 -0.14 -3.35
N ALA A 115 14.13 -1.06 -3.09
CA ALA A 115 15.54 -0.87 -3.39
C ALA A 115 15.90 -1.25 -4.84
N ARG A 116 14.98 -1.84 -5.58
CA ARG A 116 15.24 -2.26 -6.97
C ARG A 116 15.28 -1.07 -7.91
N VAL A 117 16.32 -0.98 -8.72
CA VAL A 117 16.50 0.10 -9.69
C VAL A 117 15.51 -0.07 -10.84
N GLY A 118 14.90 1.03 -11.28
CA GLY A 118 14.01 1.06 -12.45
C GLY A 118 12.63 0.47 -12.23
N MET A 119 12.27 0.19 -10.98
CA MET A 119 10.95 -0.34 -10.64
C MET A 119 10.06 0.72 -9.98
N PRO A 120 8.73 0.61 -10.13
CA PRO A 120 7.83 1.54 -9.44
C PRO A 120 7.88 1.34 -7.92
N PRO A 121 7.63 2.42 -7.16
CA PRO A 121 7.62 2.33 -5.70
C PRO A 121 6.46 1.48 -5.18
N VAL A 122 6.71 0.81 -4.06
CA VAL A 122 5.69 0.06 -3.33
C VAL A 122 5.38 0.82 -2.04
N ILE A 123 4.15 1.31 -1.93
CA ILE A 123 3.68 2.08 -0.78
C ILE A 123 3.21 1.11 0.29
N PHE A 124 3.75 1.24 1.48
CA PHE A 124 3.59 0.27 2.57
C PHE A 124 2.38 0.63 3.44
N GLY A 125 1.26 -0.05 3.22
CA GLY A 125 0.03 0.12 3.98
C GLY A 125 -0.25 -1.09 4.87
N LEU A 126 0.71 -1.51 5.67
CA LEU A 126 0.56 -2.63 6.62
C LEU A 126 0.31 -2.09 8.02
N LEU A 127 -0.86 -2.41 8.57
CA LEU A 127 -1.15 -2.11 9.97
C LEU A 127 -0.72 -3.27 10.85
N THR A 128 -0.16 -2.94 12.01
CA THR A 128 0.20 -3.89 13.03
C THR A 128 -0.55 -3.53 14.31
N VAL A 129 -1.24 -4.50 14.89
CA VAL A 129 -2.17 -4.26 16.00
C VAL A 129 -1.90 -5.25 17.12
N ASN A 130 -1.93 -4.77 18.36
CA ASN A 130 -1.83 -5.60 19.55
C ASN A 130 -3.14 -6.29 19.89
#